data_3ff95815fd87968cd5a523697885372b
#
_entry.id   3ff95815fd87968cd5a523697885372b
#
_cell.length_a   1.000
_cell.length_b   1.000
_cell.length_c   1.000
_cell.angle_alpha   90.00
_cell.angle_beta   90.00
_cell.angle_gamma   90.00
#
_symmetry.space_group_name_H-M   'P 1'
#
loop_
_entity.id
_entity.type
_entity.pdbx_description
1 polymer ?
#
loop_
_entity_poly.entity_id
_entity_poly.type
_entity_poly.pdbx_seq_one_letter_code
_entity_poly.pdbx_strand_id
1 'polypeptide(L)'
;MSEPVELTNLSRTWSTETTSTQNISPRGARVSTQRLWEPGNLLMLKSVRGNFWARARVVYWRSFSSRATIGLEFLEQGGEWPSEPPN
;
A
#
# COMPACT_ATOMS: atom_id res chain seq x y z
N MET A 1 5.80 11.31 -0.02
CA MET A 1 5.11 11.28 1.28
C MET A 1 5.13 9.88 1.83
N SER A 2 5.44 9.74 3.11
CA SER A 2 5.50 8.44 3.77
C SER A 2 4.37 8.36 4.79
N GLU A 3 3.46 7.40 4.60
CA GLU A 3 2.34 7.19 5.50
C GLU A 3 2.31 5.72 5.92
N PRO A 4 2.07 5.43 7.21
CA PRO A 4 1.92 4.06 7.64
C PRO A 4 0.62 3.47 7.11
N VAL A 5 0.71 2.26 6.61
CA VAL A 5 -0.43 1.57 6.00
C VAL A 5 -0.43 0.10 6.42
N GLU A 6 -1.60 -0.51 6.34
CA GLU A 6 -1.77 -1.95 6.45
C GLU A 6 -2.11 -2.52 5.09
N LEU A 7 -1.41 -3.58 4.71
CA LEU A 7 -1.67 -4.33 3.49
C LEU A 7 -2.22 -5.69 3.86
N THR A 8 -3.40 -6.01 3.36
CA THR A 8 -4.02 -7.32 3.59
C THR A 8 -4.16 -8.03 2.24
N ASN A 9 -3.57 -9.22 2.14
CA ASN A 9 -3.69 -10.02 0.93
C ASN A 9 -5.12 -10.55 0.82
N LEU A 10 -5.82 -10.23 -0.27
CA LEU A 10 -7.21 -10.63 -0.42
C LEU A 10 -7.39 -12.12 -0.69
N SER A 11 -6.32 -12.81 -1.11
CA SER A 11 -6.34 -14.28 -1.24
C SER A 11 -6.10 -14.96 0.10
N ARG A 12 -5.54 -14.24 1.08
CA ARG A 12 -5.23 -14.75 2.41
C ARG A 12 -5.50 -13.65 3.42
N THR A 13 -6.76 -13.49 3.78
CA THR A 13 -7.21 -12.36 4.59
C THR A 13 -6.60 -12.30 6.00
N TRP A 14 -6.03 -13.41 6.47
CA TRP A 14 -5.31 -13.43 7.75
C TRP A 14 -3.87 -12.93 7.62
N SER A 15 -3.40 -12.66 6.42
CA SER A 15 -2.03 -12.21 6.18
C SER A 15 -2.02 -10.70 6.00
N THR A 16 -1.60 -9.98 7.04
CA THR A 16 -1.54 -8.52 7.05
C THR A 16 -0.13 -8.07 7.33
N GLU A 17 0.31 -7.05 6.61
CA GLU A 17 1.61 -6.43 6.81
C GLU A 17 1.39 -4.94 7.11
N THR A 18 2.03 -4.45 8.18
CA THR A 18 2.07 -3.01 8.47
C THR A 18 3.37 -2.46 7.91
N THR A 19 3.28 -1.43 7.09
CA THR A 19 4.43 -0.86 6.42
C THR A 19 4.18 0.62 6.14
N SER A 20 4.94 1.20 5.20
CA SER A 20 4.82 2.62 4.87
C SER A 20 4.85 2.82 3.38
N THR A 21 4.14 3.85 2.94
CA THR A 21 4.23 4.28 1.55
C THR A 21 5.55 4.99 1.29
N GLN A 22 6.03 4.93 0.08
CA GLN A 22 7.17 5.71 -0.41
C GLN A 22 6.68 6.87 -1.26
N ASN A 23 5.58 6.67 -1.97
CA ASN A 23 5.00 7.67 -2.83
C ASN A 23 3.51 7.39 -2.98
N ILE A 24 2.72 8.44 -3.10
CA ILE A 24 1.27 8.34 -3.23
C ILE A 24 0.84 9.22 -4.39
N SER A 25 -0.05 8.69 -5.22
CA SER A 25 -0.69 9.44 -6.29
C SER A 25 -2.18 9.14 -6.27
N PRO A 26 -3.01 9.88 -7.04
CA PRO A 26 -4.45 9.61 -7.04
C PRO A 26 -4.84 8.21 -7.49
N ARG A 27 -4.01 7.56 -8.29
CA ARG A 27 -4.33 6.24 -8.86
C ARG A 27 -3.52 5.10 -8.29
N GLY A 28 -2.60 5.38 -7.38
CA GLY A 28 -1.78 4.31 -6.87
C GLY A 28 -0.77 4.77 -5.85
N ALA A 29 0.09 3.85 -5.46
CA ALA A 29 1.12 4.13 -4.48
C ALA A 29 2.30 3.21 -4.71
N ARG A 30 3.46 3.66 -4.25
CA ARG A 30 4.63 2.82 -4.12
C ARG A 30 4.84 2.58 -2.63
N VAL A 31 4.99 1.32 -2.26
CA VAL A 31 4.96 0.91 -0.85
C VAL A 31 6.14 -0.02 -0.57
N SER A 32 6.78 0.18 0.57
CA SER A 32 7.81 -0.76 1.04
C SER A 32 7.16 -2.06 1.48
N THR A 33 7.87 -3.18 1.32
CA THR A 33 7.39 -4.47 1.78
C THR A 33 8.56 -5.35 2.15
N GLN A 34 8.33 -6.27 3.09
CA GLN A 34 9.28 -7.33 3.41
C GLN A 34 8.80 -8.68 2.92
N ARG A 35 7.72 -8.69 2.15
CA ARG A 35 7.11 -9.92 1.65
C ARG A 35 7.22 -9.97 0.14
N LEU A 36 7.06 -11.18 -0.37
CA LEU A 36 6.99 -11.39 -1.81
C LEU A 36 5.55 -11.18 -2.26
N TRP A 37 5.37 -10.28 -3.21
CA TRP A 37 4.10 -10.06 -3.88
C TRP A 37 4.29 -10.31 -5.36
N GLU A 38 3.32 -10.92 -5.98
CA GLU A 38 3.38 -11.16 -7.42
C GLU A 38 2.52 -10.13 -8.16
N PRO A 39 2.97 -9.67 -9.33
CA PRO A 39 2.13 -8.81 -10.15
C PRO A 39 0.77 -9.48 -10.41
N GLY A 40 -0.29 -8.72 -10.27
CA GLY A 40 -1.65 -9.23 -10.37
C GLY A 40 -2.29 -9.59 -9.06
N ASN A 41 -1.52 -9.75 -7.98
CA ASN A 41 -2.11 -9.99 -6.65
C ASN A 41 -3.01 -8.83 -6.27
N LEU A 42 -4.12 -9.15 -5.62
CA LEU A 42 -5.05 -8.16 -5.09
C LEU A 42 -4.84 -8.00 -3.60
N LEU A 43 -4.92 -6.78 -3.14
CA LEU A 43 -4.77 -6.48 -1.73
C LEU A 43 -5.68 -5.34 -1.31
N MET A 44 -5.92 -5.24 -0.01
CA MET A 44 -6.55 -4.08 0.60
C MET A 44 -5.49 -3.26 1.29
N LEU A 45 -5.44 -1.97 0.98
CA LEU A 45 -4.56 -1.01 1.64
C LEU A 45 -5.42 -0.13 2.52
N LYS A 46 -5.00 0.04 3.78
CA LYS A 46 -5.67 0.95 4.70
C LYS A 46 -4.66 1.86 5.36
N SER A 47 -4.98 3.15 5.42
CA SER A 47 -4.19 4.11 6.18
C SER A 47 -4.31 3.79 7.67
N VAL A 48 -3.18 3.86 8.38
CA VAL A 48 -3.18 3.64 9.84
C VAL A 48 -3.67 4.89 10.57
N ARG A 49 -3.25 6.08 10.09
CA ARG A 49 -3.57 7.34 10.78
C ARG A 49 -4.83 8.03 10.27
N GLY A 50 -5.26 7.71 9.06
CA GLY A 50 -6.43 8.32 8.44
C GLY A 50 -7.48 7.29 8.14
N ASN A 51 -8.44 7.65 7.29
CA ASN A 51 -9.50 6.75 6.92
C ASN A 51 -9.44 6.34 5.44
N PHE A 52 -8.31 6.61 4.77
CA PHE A 52 -8.14 6.18 3.38
C PHE A 52 -8.05 4.66 3.30
N TRP A 53 -8.72 4.12 2.30
CA TRP A 53 -8.62 2.70 1.98
C TRP A 53 -8.64 2.53 0.46
N ALA A 54 -8.04 1.45 -0.01
CA ALA A 54 -8.08 1.13 -1.43
C ALA A 54 -7.99 -0.37 -1.63
N ARG A 55 -8.76 -0.88 -2.58
CA ARG A 55 -8.54 -2.20 -3.14
C ARG A 55 -7.58 -2.01 -4.30
N ALA A 56 -6.46 -2.69 -4.26
CA ALA A 56 -5.37 -2.41 -5.17
C ALA A 56 -4.83 -3.70 -5.80
N ARG A 57 -4.19 -3.52 -6.94
CA ARG A 57 -3.51 -4.59 -7.66
C ARG A 57 -2.03 -4.30 -7.66
N VAL A 58 -1.22 -5.33 -7.39
CA VAL A 58 0.23 -5.22 -7.50
C VAL A 58 0.60 -5.16 -8.97
N VAL A 59 1.30 -4.10 -9.37
CA VAL A 59 1.76 -3.90 -10.74
C VAL A 59 3.16 -4.42 -10.92
N TYR A 60 4.03 -4.21 -9.92
CA TYR A 60 5.40 -4.72 -9.95
C TYR A 60 5.90 -4.95 -8.53
N TRP A 61 6.94 -5.77 -8.43
CA TRP A 61 7.67 -6.02 -7.21
C TRP A 61 9.16 -5.95 -7.54
N ARG A 62 9.92 -5.19 -6.75
CA ARG A 62 11.36 -5.06 -6.95
C ARG A 62 12.06 -5.19 -5.62
N SER A 63 13.13 -5.95 -5.56
CA SER A 63 13.91 -6.10 -4.35
C SER A 63 15.19 -5.29 -4.41
N PHE A 64 15.56 -4.72 -3.27
CA PHE A 64 16.80 -3.99 -3.06
C PHE A 64 17.39 -4.45 -1.74
N SER A 65 18.49 -5.20 -1.80
CA SER A 65 19.12 -5.75 -0.59
C SER A 65 18.10 -6.55 0.21
N SER A 66 17.81 -6.13 1.46
CA SER A 66 16.91 -6.84 2.35
C SER A 66 15.47 -6.34 2.27
N ARG A 67 15.18 -5.38 1.37
CA ARG A 67 13.86 -4.78 1.26
C ARG A 67 13.33 -4.90 -0.15
N ALA A 68 12.03 -4.74 -0.28
CA ALA A 68 11.38 -4.70 -1.58
C ALA A 68 10.43 -3.52 -1.63
N THR A 69 10.07 -3.17 -2.85
CA THR A 69 9.09 -2.13 -3.14
C THR A 69 8.07 -2.70 -4.10
N ILE A 70 6.79 -2.41 -3.84
CA ILE A 70 5.72 -2.77 -4.77
C ILE A 70 5.06 -1.50 -5.28
N GLY A 71 4.70 -1.54 -6.57
CA GLY A 71 3.85 -0.54 -7.16
C GLY A 71 2.43 -1.03 -7.17
N LEU A 72 1.51 -0.20 -6.71
CA LEU A 72 0.11 -0.52 -6.58
C LEU A 72 -0.74 0.37 -7.48
N GLU A 73 -1.71 -0.23 -8.13
CA GLU A 73 -2.76 0.49 -8.84
C GLU A 73 -4.05 0.37 -8.04
N PHE A 74 -4.67 1.50 -7.71
CA PHE A 74 -5.94 1.51 -6.99
C PHE A 74 -7.06 1.19 -7.95
N LEU A 75 -7.82 0.15 -7.62
CA LEU A 75 -8.98 -0.28 -8.41
C LEU A 75 -10.25 0.34 -7.86
N GLU A 76 -10.30 0.56 -6.55
CA GLU A 76 -11.42 1.12 -5.84
C GLU A 76 -10.85 1.80 -4.60
N GLN A 77 -11.37 2.97 -4.25
CA GLN A 77 -10.81 3.69 -3.12
C GLN A 77 -11.85 4.58 -2.47
N GLY A 78 -11.63 4.91 -1.22
CA GLY A 78 -12.48 5.82 -0.46
C GLY A 78 -11.70 6.43 0.69
N GLY A 79 -12.35 7.39 1.37
CA GLY A 79 -11.72 8.07 2.47
C GLY A 79 -10.64 9.03 2.01
N GLU A 80 -9.85 9.49 2.97
CA GLU A 80 -8.80 10.47 2.71
C GLU A 80 -7.54 10.12 3.49
N TRP A 81 -6.39 10.43 2.89
CA TRP A 81 -5.13 10.39 3.60
C TRP A 81 -5.12 11.44 4.70
N PRO A 82 -4.37 11.22 5.79
CA PRO A 82 -4.24 12.25 6.82
C PRO A 82 -3.68 13.53 6.22
N SER A 83 -4.26 14.67 6.60
CA SER A 83 -3.71 15.96 6.22
C SER A 83 -2.52 16.28 7.11
N GLU A 84 -1.48 16.88 6.54
CA GLU A 84 -0.40 17.37 7.34
C GLU A 84 -0.85 18.64 8.05
N PRO A 85 -0.49 18.80 9.34
CA PRO A 85 -0.85 20.03 10.03
C PRO A 85 -0.17 21.23 9.37
N PRO A 86 -0.84 22.36 9.27
CA PRO A 86 -0.23 23.57 8.73
C PRO A 86 0.90 24.02 9.65
N ASN A 87 1.95 24.50 9.03
CA ASN A 87 3.11 25.03 9.76
C ASN A 87 2.92 26.51 10.07
#